data_cadb8b16ed496494fde129143e77b573
#
_entry.id   cadb8b16ed496494fde129143e77b573
#
_cell.length_a   1.000
_cell.length_b   1.000
_cell.length_c   1.000
_cell.angle_alpha   90.00
_cell.angle_beta   90.00
_cell.angle_gamma   90.00
#
_symmetry.space_group_name_H-M   'P 1'
#
loop_
_entity.id
_entity.type
_entity.pdbx_description
1 polymer ?
#
loop_
_entity_poly.entity_id
_entity_poly.type
_entity_poly.pdbx_seq_one_letter_code
_entity_poly.pdbx_strand_id
1 'polypeptide(L)'
;MDIVSRRIGRRSVLGGAAAVAAGSLVYPARGTFAASEQPVKIGMVDPQTGTFAAEGASEIIGAKLALDQINKAGGILGRPVELLIEDSASDPGLAVTKARKLVGSDKVNFLMGSVSSAVSLSLNQAADELKTLYVDTGGHTDQVTGTECRWTTFRTCSTTWMLTAGNFKTLFDKFGKNWYFLTPDYAYGHSLAKDYSKQLAKAGGKVLGNTLSPLGTTDFSSYLIKIREVKPDVMVNLTAGNDLVNSMKQAVQFGMEKEMTIAGAQIELEDLAAMPKEARLGWWVMEWYWDQPNQPHVADFVATYKTMAGGKPPSARSWFGFASLHAITMAANKAKALDTLSVVKAMEGLVLPPEIALQPNNPFYRAADHQMIANEFPGYVLSDGQYPNLFHVADIVPGTTIALSPAEDGCKMTYPT
;
A
#
# COMPACT_ATOMS: atom_id res chain seq x y z
N MET A 1 -19.46 41.92 -71.41
CA MET A 1 -20.66 41.58 -72.26
C MET A 1 -21.55 40.79 -71.33
N ASP A 2 -22.47 41.54 -70.87
CA ASP A 2 -23.93 41.39 -70.75
C ASP A 2 -24.43 40.28 -69.80
N ILE A 3 -24.88 40.69 -68.63
CA ILE A 3 -26.18 41.15 -68.21
C ILE A 3 -27.31 40.24 -68.75
N VAL A 4 -28.06 39.57 -67.80
CA VAL A 4 -29.50 39.78 -67.62
C VAL A 4 -29.98 39.08 -66.38
N SER A 5 -30.55 39.92 -65.54
CA SER A 5 -31.42 39.58 -64.38
C SER A 5 -32.81 39.10 -64.85
N ARG A 6 -33.44 38.20 -64.12
CA ARG A 6 -34.92 38.25 -63.98
C ARG A 6 -35.42 37.67 -62.64
N ARG A 7 -36.20 38.51 -62.02
CA ARG A 7 -37.06 38.23 -60.85
C ARG A 7 -38.34 37.50 -61.23
N ILE A 8 -39.08 37.11 -60.17
CA ILE A 8 -40.50 36.77 -59.99
C ILE A 8 -40.73 35.25 -59.91
N GLY A 9 -41.37 34.72 -58.89
CA GLY A 9 -42.59 35.01 -58.20
C GLY A 9 -42.97 33.98 -57.14
N ARG A 10 -43.62 34.43 -56.15
CA ARG A 10 -44.26 33.67 -55.07
C ARG A 10 -45.37 32.78 -55.60
N ARG A 11 -45.48 31.54 -55.06
CA ARG A 11 -46.75 30.89 -54.75
C ARG A 11 -46.57 29.72 -53.81
N SER A 12 -47.34 29.74 -52.71
CA SER A 12 -47.56 28.80 -51.67
C SER A 12 -48.20 27.48 -52.19
N VAL A 13 -47.79 26.33 -51.68
CA VAL A 13 -48.69 25.18 -51.51
C VAL A 13 -48.32 24.45 -50.23
N LEU A 14 -49.31 24.21 -49.42
CA LEU A 14 -49.36 23.41 -48.17
C LEU A 14 -49.14 21.90 -48.46
N GLY A 15 -48.61 21.22 -47.48
CA GLY A 15 -48.95 19.81 -47.26
C GLY A 15 -47.83 18.90 -46.80
N GLY A 16 -47.94 18.35 -45.62
CA GLY A 16 -47.33 17.09 -45.21
C GLY A 16 -46.34 17.15 -44.06
N ALA A 17 -46.88 17.14 -42.83
CA ALA A 17 -46.11 16.85 -41.64
C ALA A 17 -45.74 15.37 -41.58
N ALA A 18 -44.44 15.06 -41.70
CA ALA A 18 -43.88 13.77 -41.28
C ALA A 18 -43.04 14.02 -40.03
N ALA A 19 -43.55 13.61 -38.88
CA ALA A 19 -42.81 13.65 -37.61
C ALA A 19 -41.68 12.62 -37.65
N VAL A 20 -40.45 13.06 -37.81
CA VAL A 20 -39.25 12.26 -37.53
C VAL A 20 -38.96 12.44 -36.04
N ALA A 21 -39.22 11.37 -35.27
CA ALA A 21 -38.82 11.29 -33.88
C ALA A 21 -37.25 11.19 -33.84
N ALA A 22 -36.61 12.32 -33.63
CA ALA A 22 -35.20 12.35 -33.28
C ALA A 22 -35.06 11.82 -31.85
N GLY A 23 -34.64 10.54 -31.74
CA GLY A 23 -34.19 9.96 -30.49
C GLY A 23 -32.98 10.71 -30.00
N SER A 24 -33.16 11.54 -28.99
CA SER A 24 -32.06 12.17 -28.26
C SER A 24 -31.32 11.09 -27.52
N LEU A 25 -30.16 10.70 -28.05
CA LEU A 25 -29.15 9.98 -27.30
C LEU A 25 -28.74 10.91 -26.13
N VAL A 26 -29.28 10.63 -24.94
CA VAL A 26 -28.82 11.25 -23.70
C VAL A 26 -27.47 10.64 -23.41
N TYR A 27 -26.40 11.31 -23.88
CA TYR A 27 -25.06 11.06 -23.36
C TYR A 27 -25.11 11.47 -21.87
N PRO A 28 -24.65 10.60 -20.93
CA PRO A 28 -24.48 11.03 -19.55
C PRO A 28 -23.54 12.24 -19.56
N ALA A 29 -24.01 13.34 -19.02
CA ALA A 29 -23.24 14.56 -18.87
C ALA A 29 -21.94 14.21 -18.15
N ARG A 30 -20.80 14.45 -18.81
CA ARG A 30 -19.50 14.47 -18.14
C ARG A 30 -19.63 15.45 -16.99
N GLY A 31 -19.44 14.97 -15.75
CA GLY A 31 -19.49 15.80 -14.55
C GLY A 31 -18.48 16.94 -14.69
N THR A 32 -18.95 18.11 -15.09
CA THR A 32 -18.20 19.36 -14.99
C THR A 32 -18.38 19.84 -13.55
N PHE A 33 -17.27 19.93 -12.80
CA PHE A 33 -17.28 20.58 -11.50
C PHE A 33 -17.87 21.99 -11.63
N ALA A 34 -18.75 22.37 -10.71
CA ALA A 34 -19.22 23.75 -10.63
C ALA A 34 -18.00 24.65 -10.37
N ALA A 35 -17.85 25.72 -11.13
CA ALA A 35 -16.64 26.56 -11.22
C ALA A 35 -16.27 27.35 -9.94
N SER A 36 -16.81 27.03 -8.76
CA SER A 36 -16.65 27.81 -7.52
C SER A 36 -16.34 27.02 -6.25
N GLU A 37 -16.28 25.68 -6.29
CA GLU A 37 -16.02 24.93 -5.06
C GLU A 37 -14.53 24.64 -4.89
N GLN A 38 -13.99 25.00 -3.71
CA GLN A 38 -12.59 24.72 -3.33
C GLN A 38 -12.34 23.19 -3.39
N PRO A 39 -11.20 22.74 -3.89
CA PRO A 39 -10.91 21.30 -3.94
C PRO A 39 -10.90 20.69 -2.53
N VAL A 40 -11.22 19.40 -2.45
CA VAL A 40 -10.94 18.60 -1.25
C VAL A 40 -9.45 18.23 -1.32
N LYS A 41 -8.70 18.64 -0.30
CA LYS A 41 -7.25 18.43 -0.27
C LYS A 41 -6.88 17.23 0.58
N ILE A 42 -6.02 16.37 0.06
CA ILE A 42 -5.47 15.23 0.78
C ILE A 42 -3.95 15.39 0.83
N GLY A 43 -3.38 15.32 2.02
CA GLY A 43 -1.94 15.36 2.23
C GLY A 43 -1.36 13.95 2.26
N MET A 44 -0.32 13.72 1.48
CA MET A 44 0.43 12.46 1.49
C MET A 44 1.84 12.72 1.99
N VAL A 45 2.25 12.03 3.06
CA VAL A 45 3.60 12.12 3.62
C VAL A 45 4.30 10.80 3.39
N ASP A 46 5.17 10.77 2.36
CA ASP A 46 5.75 9.51 1.88
C ASP A 46 7.23 9.68 1.54
N PRO A 47 8.08 8.62 1.62
CA PRO A 47 9.50 8.76 1.32
C PRO A 47 9.71 8.94 -0.19
N GLN A 48 10.20 10.09 -0.60
CA GLN A 48 10.70 10.35 -1.94
C GLN A 48 12.22 10.23 -2.02
N THR A 49 12.86 10.28 -0.86
CA THR A 49 14.31 10.09 -0.68
C THR A 49 14.58 9.10 0.47
N GLY A 50 15.82 8.62 0.60
CA GLY A 50 16.25 7.71 1.66
C GLY A 50 16.06 6.23 1.33
N THR A 51 16.03 5.39 2.37
CA THR A 51 16.07 3.91 2.27
C THR A 51 14.88 3.33 1.51
N PHE A 52 13.70 3.97 1.58
CA PHE A 52 12.45 3.51 0.99
C PHE A 52 11.96 4.37 -0.18
N ALA A 53 12.87 5.04 -0.88
CA ALA A 53 12.50 5.95 -1.98
C ALA A 53 11.82 5.22 -3.17
N ALA A 54 12.20 3.98 -3.44
CA ALA A 54 11.63 3.19 -4.54
C ALA A 54 10.18 2.77 -4.24
N GLU A 55 9.92 2.34 -3.02
CA GLU A 55 8.61 1.96 -2.49
C GLU A 55 7.67 3.16 -2.46
N GLY A 56 8.13 4.29 -1.92
CA GLY A 56 7.36 5.54 -1.90
C GLY A 56 7.03 6.05 -3.30
N ALA A 57 7.96 5.93 -4.26
CA ALA A 57 7.69 6.30 -5.65
C ALA A 57 6.55 5.47 -6.25
N SER A 58 6.52 4.16 -6.00
CA SER A 58 5.47 3.27 -6.48
C SER A 58 4.12 3.57 -5.83
N GLU A 59 4.11 3.86 -4.54
CA GLU A 59 2.92 4.22 -3.76
C GLU A 59 2.31 5.54 -4.25
N ILE A 60 3.14 6.55 -4.48
CA ILE A 60 2.73 7.84 -5.04
C ILE A 60 2.11 7.70 -6.44
N ILE A 61 2.64 6.82 -7.29
CA ILE A 61 2.06 6.57 -8.63
C ILE A 61 0.68 5.92 -8.47
N GLY A 62 0.52 4.96 -7.57
CA GLY A 62 -0.77 4.34 -7.26
C GLY A 62 -1.81 5.36 -6.79
N ALA A 63 -1.42 6.24 -5.85
CA ALA A 63 -2.28 7.33 -5.37
C ALA A 63 -2.66 8.31 -6.50
N LYS A 64 -1.73 8.66 -7.39
CA LYS A 64 -2.02 9.52 -8.56
C LYS A 64 -2.97 8.87 -9.55
N LEU A 65 -2.88 7.54 -9.73
CA LEU A 65 -3.82 6.81 -10.56
C LEU A 65 -5.23 6.87 -9.97
N ALA A 66 -5.37 6.65 -8.66
CA ALA A 66 -6.64 6.81 -7.94
C ALA A 66 -7.18 8.24 -8.08
N LEU A 67 -6.32 9.25 -7.90
CA LEU A 67 -6.69 10.66 -8.02
C LEU A 67 -7.31 10.98 -9.40
N ASP A 68 -6.71 10.47 -10.48
CA ASP A 68 -7.22 10.65 -11.84
C ASP A 68 -8.62 10.01 -11.99
N GLN A 69 -8.79 8.77 -11.51
CA GLN A 69 -10.08 8.08 -11.54
C GLN A 69 -11.15 8.79 -10.71
N ILE A 70 -10.82 9.20 -9.50
CA ILE A 70 -11.73 9.92 -8.58
C ILE A 70 -12.19 11.23 -9.21
N ASN A 71 -11.28 12.02 -9.76
CA ASN A 71 -11.63 13.30 -10.39
C ASN A 71 -12.48 13.12 -11.66
N LYS A 72 -12.21 12.08 -12.45
CA LYS A 72 -13.07 11.72 -13.60
C LYS A 72 -14.47 11.27 -13.19
N ALA A 73 -14.61 10.67 -12.00
CA ALA A 73 -15.88 10.22 -11.44
C ALA A 73 -16.68 11.34 -10.72
N GLY A 74 -16.14 12.57 -10.62
CA GLY A 74 -16.81 13.70 -10.00
C GLY A 74 -16.28 14.06 -8.60
N GLY A 75 -15.16 13.48 -8.16
CA GLY A 75 -14.44 13.86 -6.96
C GLY A 75 -15.11 13.43 -5.66
N ILE A 76 -14.85 14.19 -4.60
CA ILE A 76 -15.46 14.01 -3.27
C ILE A 76 -16.58 15.05 -3.09
N LEU A 77 -17.81 14.61 -2.86
CA LEU A 77 -19.00 15.47 -2.70
C LEU A 77 -19.20 16.44 -3.88
N GLY A 78 -18.89 16.01 -5.11
CA GLY A 78 -18.96 16.86 -6.31
C GLY A 78 -17.82 17.86 -6.48
N ARG A 79 -16.81 17.80 -5.63
CA ARG A 79 -15.64 18.70 -5.62
C ARG A 79 -14.41 17.99 -6.15
N PRO A 80 -13.53 18.66 -6.92
CA PRO A 80 -12.26 18.07 -7.31
C PRO A 80 -11.39 17.73 -6.12
N VAL A 81 -10.58 16.68 -6.24
CA VAL A 81 -9.60 16.29 -5.24
C VAL A 81 -8.21 16.77 -5.66
N GLU A 82 -7.46 17.31 -4.72
CA GLU A 82 -6.05 17.69 -4.86
C GLU A 82 -5.20 16.86 -3.91
N LEU A 83 -4.12 16.26 -4.40
CA LEU A 83 -3.17 15.49 -3.62
C LEU A 83 -1.87 16.28 -3.44
N LEU A 84 -1.56 16.66 -2.20
CA LEU A 84 -0.33 17.37 -1.82
C LEU A 84 0.66 16.36 -1.23
N ILE A 85 1.84 16.25 -1.83
CA ILE A 85 2.83 15.23 -1.47
C ILE A 85 4.04 15.91 -0.83
N GLU A 86 4.44 15.41 0.35
CA GLU A 86 5.61 15.85 1.10
C GLU A 86 6.56 14.66 1.33
N ASP A 87 7.85 14.92 1.20
CA ASP A 87 8.90 13.92 1.46
C ASP A 87 9.13 13.73 2.96
N SER A 88 8.96 12.50 3.43
CA SER A 88 9.32 12.11 4.80
C SER A 88 10.80 11.78 4.97
N ALA A 89 11.51 11.51 3.89
CA ALA A 89 12.88 10.97 3.89
C ALA A 89 13.07 9.78 4.84
N SER A 90 11.99 9.05 5.16
CA SER A 90 11.94 8.00 6.19
C SER A 90 12.28 8.49 7.62
N ASP A 91 12.24 9.80 7.86
CA ASP A 91 12.51 10.43 9.16
C ASP A 91 11.21 10.79 9.89
N PRO A 92 10.97 10.25 11.11
CA PRO A 92 9.76 10.50 11.88
C PRO A 92 9.54 11.98 12.25
N GLY A 93 10.60 12.70 12.59
CA GLY A 93 10.51 14.11 12.99
C GLY A 93 10.16 15.02 11.82
N LEU A 94 10.81 14.78 10.67
CA LEU A 94 10.49 15.47 9.42
C LEU A 94 9.05 15.19 9.00
N ALA A 95 8.61 13.94 9.05
CA ALA A 95 7.24 13.53 8.67
C ALA A 95 6.18 14.28 9.50
N VAL A 96 6.36 14.37 10.83
CA VAL A 96 5.46 15.15 11.72
C VAL A 96 5.45 16.63 11.33
N THR A 97 6.60 17.21 11.02
CA THR A 97 6.72 18.60 10.58
C THR A 97 5.93 18.83 9.29
N LYS A 98 6.04 17.89 8.32
CA LYS A 98 5.30 17.92 7.05
C LYS A 98 3.79 17.76 7.26
N ALA A 99 3.36 16.82 8.10
CA ALA A 99 1.95 16.63 8.43
C ALA A 99 1.34 17.88 9.07
N ARG A 100 2.04 18.52 10.03
CA ARG A 100 1.61 19.78 10.66
C ARG A 100 1.51 20.93 9.65
N LYS A 101 2.43 21.01 8.67
CA LYS A 101 2.35 21.98 7.56
C LYS A 101 1.11 21.72 6.70
N LEU A 102 0.91 20.47 6.26
CA LEU A 102 -0.21 20.09 5.41
C LEU A 102 -1.55 20.43 6.06
N VAL A 103 -1.74 20.10 7.34
CA VAL A 103 -3.00 20.38 8.04
C VAL A 103 -3.10 21.87 8.44
N GLY A 104 -2.05 22.44 9.01
CA GLY A 104 -2.08 23.79 9.57
C GLY A 104 -2.03 24.90 8.54
N SER A 105 -1.19 24.77 7.51
CA SER A 105 -0.93 25.79 6.49
C SER A 105 -1.68 25.52 5.20
N ASP A 106 -1.54 24.29 4.64
CA ASP A 106 -2.10 23.95 3.34
C ASP A 106 -3.60 23.58 3.42
N LYS A 107 -4.10 23.36 4.66
CA LYS A 107 -5.51 23.08 4.97
C LYS A 107 -6.00 21.81 4.28
N VAL A 108 -5.23 20.73 4.34
CA VAL A 108 -5.71 19.43 3.89
C VAL A 108 -6.83 18.91 4.79
N ASN A 109 -7.78 18.19 4.19
CA ASN A 109 -8.89 17.58 4.91
C ASN A 109 -8.49 16.28 5.57
N PHE A 110 -7.61 15.50 4.92
CA PHE A 110 -7.19 14.18 5.36
C PHE A 110 -5.70 13.97 5.08
N LEU A 111 -5.09 13.03 5.81
CA LEU A 111 -3.71 12.60 5.64
C LEU A 111 -3.66 11.14 5.19
N MET A 112 -2.64 10.79 4.41
CA MET A 112 -2.28 9.41 4.06
C MET A 112 -0.78 9.27 3.88
N GLY A 113 -0.32 8.04 3.73
CA GLY A 113 1.07 7.76 3.37
C GLY A 113 1.83 7.00 4.42
N SER A 114 3.13 7.00 4.22
CA SER A 114 4.19 6.35 4.97
C SER A 114 4.49 4.92 4.53
N VAL A 115 5.77 4.63 4.41
CA VAL A 115 6.32 3.26 4.23
C VAL A 115 6.96 2.77 5.53
N SER A 116 7.60 3.67 6.28
CA SER A 116 8.33 3.33 7.51
C SER A 116 7.42 3.23 8.73
N SER A 117 7.46 2.10 9.45
CA SER A 117 6.71 1.92 10.69
C SER A 117 7.02 2.96 11.78
N ALA A 118 8.25 3.48 11.84
CA ALA A 118 8.61 4.55 12.77
C ALA A 118 7.95 5.88 12.40
N VAL A 119 7.87 6.18 11.10
CA VAL A 119 7.15 7.33 10.57
C VAL A 119 5.65 7.18 10.82
N SER A 120 5.08 6.00 10.55
CA SER A 120 3.66 5.72 10.78
C SER A 120 3.23 5.93 12.23
N LEU A 121 4.01 5.44 13.19
CA LEU A 121 3.73 5.67 14.61
C LEU A 121 3.72 7.16 14.96
N SER A 122 4.65 7.92 14.41
CA SER A 122 4.74 9.36 14.65
C SER A 122 3.60 10.13 13.97
N LEU A 123 3.22 9.74 12.75
CA LEU A 123 2.05 10.31 12.04
C LEU A 123 0.74 9.92 12.71
N ASN A 124 0.62 8.69 13.22
CA ASN A 124 -0.53 8.23 14.00
C ASN A 124 -0.78 9.13 15.23
N GLN A 125 0.29 9.43 15.98
CA GLN A 125 0.20 10.37 17.10
C GLN A 125 -0.15 11.79 16.64
N ALA A 126 0.53 12.29 15.61
CA ALA A 126 0.31 13.65 15.10
C ALA A 126 -1.12 13.83 14.55
N ALA A 127 -1.65 12.84 13.86
CA ALA A 127 -3.02 12.86 13.34
C ALA A 127 -4.07 12.94 14.45
N ASP A 128 -3.86 12.24 15.56
CA ASP A 128 -4.75 12.34 16.72
C ASP A 128 -4.67 13.71 17.39
N GLU A 129 -3.47 14.29 17.55
CA GLU A 129 -3.29 15.64 18.04
C GLU A 129 -3.96 16.69 17.14
N LEU A 130 -3.85 16.51 15.82
CA LEU A 130 -4.43 17.40 14.81
C LEU A 130 -5.94 17.12 14.55
N LYS A 131 -6.50 16.08 15.15
CA LYS A 131 -7.89 15.60 14.92
C LYS A 131 -8.20 15.41 13.44
N THR A 132 -7.25 14.85 12.70
CA THR A 132 -7.32 14.65 11.25
C THR A 132 -7.27 13.16 10.94
N LEU A 133 -8.16 12.67 10.05
CA LEU A 133 -8.07 11.28 9.56
C LEU A 133 -6.71 11.05 8.90
N TYR A 134 -6.05 9.97 9.31
CA TYR A 134 -4.82 9.47 8.71
C TYR A 134 -5.03 8.03 8.24
N VAL A 135 -4.70 7.75 6.98
CA VAL A 135 -4.65 6.39 6.44
C VAL A 135 -3.20 6.01 6.25
N ASP A 136 -2.71 5.15 7.14
CA ASP A 136 -1.38 4.54 7.07
C ASP A 136 -1.34 3.53 5.92
N THR A 137 -0.47 3.76 4.96
CA THR A 137 -0.37 2.96 3.74
C THR A 137 0.65 1.82 3.86
N GLY A 138 1.69 1.98 4.67
CA GLY A 138 2.79 1.02 4.68
C GLY A 138 3.54 0.83 6.01
N GLY A 139 3.02 1.31 7.12
CA GLY A 139 3.61 1.09 8.45
C GLY A 139 3.16 -0.20 9.11
N HIS A 140 3.88 -1.27 8.89
CA HIS A 140 3.46 -2.64 9.24
C HIS A 140 3.49 -2.99 10.73
N THR A 141 4.25 -2.27 11.61
CA THR A 141 4.32 -2.65 13.03
C THR A 141 2.94 -2.85 13.64
N ASP A 142 2.73 -3.93 14.39
CA ASP A 142 1.44 -4.23 15.04
C ASP A 142 0.91 -3.06 15.87
N GLN A 143 1.81 -2.25 16.42
CA GLN A 143 1.46 -1.16 17.34
C GLN A 143 0.45 -0.16 16.76
N VAL A 144 0.50 0.15 15.44
CA VAL A 144 -0.32 1.21 14.83
C VAL A 144 -1.82 0.99 15.03
N THR A 145 -2.30 -0.24 14.80
CA THR A 145 -3.70 -0.64 14.99
C THR A 145 -3.90 -1.54 16.21
N GLY A 146 -2.81 -1.86 16.93
CA GLY A 146 -2.80 -2.58 18.20
C GLY A 146 -2.71 -1.63 19.39
N THR A 147 -1.62 -1.71 20.16
CA THR A 147 -1.46 -0.97 21.43
C THR A 147 -1.51 0.55 21.29
N GLU A 148 -1.19 1.08 20.12
CA GLU A 148 -1.22 2.53 19.78
C GLU A 148 -2.41 2.90 18.88
N CYS A 149 -3.43 2.03 18.77
CA CYS A 149 -4.60 2.32 17.94
C CYS A 149 -5.27 3.65 18.34
N ARG A 150 -5.63 4.44 17.35
CA ARG A 150 -6.27 5.75 17.52
C ARG A 150 -7.48 5.87 16.62
N TRP A 151 -8.50 6.55 17.09
CA TRP A 151 -9.75 6.74 16.36
C TRP A 151 -9.58 7.48 15.03
N THR A 152 -8.52 8.26 14.88
CA THR A 152 -8.19 9.00 13.66
C THR A 152 -7.45 8.19 12.61
N THR A 153 -6.95 6.98 12.94
CA THR A 153 -6.03 6.26 12.08
C THR A 153 -6.61 4.95 11.57
N PHE A 154 -6.53 4.75 10.27
CA PHE A 154 -6.76 3.47 9.59
C PHE A 154 -5.46 2.99 8.97
N ARG A 155 -5.30 1.66 8.79
CA ARG A 155 -4.12 1.10 8.13
C ARG A 155 -4.53 0.19 6.98
N THR A 156 -3.93 0.42 5.81
CA THR A 156 -4.17 -0.34 4.58
C THR A 156 -3.27 -1.56 4.46
N CYS A 157 -1.99 -1.45 4.80
CA CYS A 157 -1.06 -2.58 4.77
C CYS A 157 -1.33 -3.58 5.90
N SER A 158 -0.74 -4.76 5.80
CA SER A 158 -0.82 -5.81 6.82
C SER A 158 -0.07 -5.46 8.09
N THR A 159 -0.40 -6.14 9.17
CA THR A 159 0.40 -6.11 10.41
C THR A 159 1.64 -6.98 10.25
N THR A 160 2.67 -6.77 11.08
CA THR A 160 3.83 -7.68 11.13
C THR A 160 3.41 -9.09 11.54
N TRP A 161 2.40 -9.23 12.37
CA TRP A 161 1.82 -10.53 12.67
C TRP A 161 1.23 -11.21 11.44
N MET A 162 0.46 -10.50 10.61
CA MET A 162 -0.12 -11.08 9.38
C MET A 162 0.97 -11.52 8.40
N LEU A 163 1.99 -10.69 8.17
CA LEU A 163 3.14 -11.03 7.34
C LEU A 163 3.85 -12.30 7.82
N THR A 164 4.13 -12.39 9.12
CA THR A 164 4.83 -13.55 9.69
C THR A 164 3.96 -14.80 9.69
N ALA A 165 2.67 -14.69 10.02
CA ALA A 165 1.72 -15.80 10.01
C ALA A 165 1.46 -16.32 8.58
N GLY A 166 1.54 -15.44 7.57
CA GLY A 166 1.35 -15.79 6.17
C GLY A 166 2.36 -16.82 5.64
N ASN A 167 3.58 -16.85 6.17
CA ASN A 167 4.61 -17.78 5.69
C ASN A 167 5.24 -18.67 6.78
N PHE A 168 4.99 -18.43 8.06
CA PHE A 168 5.62 -19.15 9.17
C PHE A 168 5.55 -20.67 9.02
N LYS A 169 4.37 -21.19 8.72
CA LYS A 169 4.17 -22.64 8.61
C LYS A 169 5.06 -23.25 7.54
N THR A 170 5.15 -22.61 6.40
CA THR A 170 5.98 -23.09 5.28
C THR A 170 7.47 -23.05 5.65
N LEU A 171 7.94 -21.96 6.25
CA LEU A 171 9.34 -21.84 6.68
C LEU A 171 9.70 -22.92 7.71
N PHE A 172 8.84 -23.11 8.70
CA PHE A 172 9.06 -24.06 9.77
C PHE A 172 9.06 -25.52 9.32
N ASP A 173 8.11 -25.90 8.47
CA ASP A 173 7.93 -27.28 8.02
C ASP A 173 8.97 -27.69 6.96
N LYS A 174 9.37 -26.77 6.08
CA LYS A 174 10.24 -27.08 4.96
C LYS A 174 11.73 -26.86 5.23
N PHE A 175 12.09 -25.83 6.01
CA PHE A 175 13.46 -25.35 6.03
C PHE A 175 14.15 -25.51 7.40
N GLY A 176 13.44 -25.92 8.45
CA GLY A 176 14.03 -26.23 9.74
C GLY A 176 13.54 -25.34 10.88
N LYS A 177 14.02 -25.63 12.09
CA LYS A 177 13.45 -25.13 13.34
C LYS A 177 14.37 -24.21 14.15
N ASN A 178 15.61 -24.05 13.69
CA ASN A 178 16.63 -23.25 14.36
C ASN A 178 16.90 -21.98 13.53
N TRP A 179 16.34 -20.88 13.95
CA TRP A 179 16.36 -19.64 13.18
C TRP A 179 17.29 -18.59 13.77
N TYR A 180 17.84 -17.75 12.92
CA TYR A 180 18.58 -16.56 13.30
C TYR A 180 18.01 -15.34 12.59
N PHE A 181 17.81 -14.22 13.29
CA PHE A 181 17.25 -13.01 12.73
C PHE A 181 18.31 -11.96 12.41
N LEU A 182 18.28 -11.43 11.20
CA LEU A 182 18.90 -10.17 10.84
C LEU A 182 17.80 -9.09 10.88
N THR A 183 17.82 -8.24 11.90
CA THR A 183 16.71 -7.34 12.24
C THR A 183 17.13 -5.89 12.08
N PRO A 184 16.41 -5.09 11.29
CA PRO A 184 16.66 -3.65 11.27
C PRO A 184 16.19 -3.02 12.59
N ASP A 185 17.03 -2.13 13.14
CA ASP A 185 16.86 -1.58 14.48
C ASP A 185 15.84 -0.42 14.51
N TYR A 186 14.58 -0.73 14.18
CA TYR A 186 13.44 0.17 14.29
C TYR A 186 12.12 -0.61 14.45
N ALA A 187 10.98 0.11 14.61
CA ALA A 187 9.70 -0.50 15.00
C ALA A 187 9.27 -1.72 14.18
N TYR A 188 9.46 -1.70 12.86
CA TYR A 188 9.13 -2.83 11.97
C TYR A 188 9.94 -4.09 12.31
N GLY A 189 11.28 -3.96 12.37
CA GLY A 189 12.14 -5.10 12.64
C GLY A 189 11.89 -5.73 14.00
N HIS A 190 11.73 -4.89 15.03
CA HIS A 190 11.42 -5.37 16.39
C HIS A 190 10.08 -6.10 16.46
N SER A 191 9.05 -5.60 15.76
CA SER A 191 7.74 -6.23 15.70
C SER A 191 7.82 -7.60 15.01
N LEU A 192 8.45 -7.70 13.82
CA LEU A 192 8.65 -8.95 13.11
C LEU A 192 9.43 -9.99 13.92
N ALA A 193 10.55 -9.59 14.54
CA ALA A 193 11.36 -10.48 15.36
C ALA A 193 10.58 -11.03 16.56
N LYS A 194 9.77 -10.19 17.20
CA LYS A 194 8.84 -10.59 18.28
C LYS A 194 7.82 -11.60 17.78
N ASP A 195 7.19 -11.35 16.63
CA ASP A 195 6.11 -12.19 16.11
C ASP A 195 6.60 -13.56 15.65
N TYR A 196 7.68 -13.62 14.90
CA TYR A 196 8.32 -14.88 14.54
C TYR A 196 8.82 -15.64 15.80
N SER A 197 9.40 -14.95 16.80
CA SER A 197 9.84 -15.59 18.04
C SER A 197 8.68 -16.23 18.78
N LYS A 198 7.54 -15.55 18.87
CA LYS A 198 6.31 -16.06 19.51
C LYS A 198 5.78 -17.30 18.77
N GLN A 199 5.72 -17.25 17.44
CA GLN A 199 5.24 -18.38 16.63
C GLN A 199 6.20 -19.56 16.70
N LEU A 200 7.52 -19.29 16.60
CA LEU A 200 8.57 -20.31 16.65
C LEU A 200 8.58 -21.04 18.00
N ALA A 201 8.49 -20.31 19.11
CA ALA A 201 8.41 -20.88 20.45
C ALA A 201 7.18 -21.77 20.62
N LYS A 202 6.00 -21.32 20.13
CA LYS A 202 4.76 -22.10 20.16
C LYS A 202 4.86 -23.39 19.35
N ALA A 203 5.61 -23.40 18.25
CA ALA A 203 5.81 -24.56 17.39
C ALA A 203 6.96 -25.49 17.87
N GLY A 204 7.70 -25.13 18.91
CA GLY A 204 8.82 -25.92 19.44
C GLY A 204 10.13 -25.72 18.70
N GLY A 205 10.28 -24.61 17.94
CA GLY A 205 11.53 -24.18 17.34
C GLY A 205 12.38 -23.31 18.27
N LYS A 206 13.54 -22.85 17.77
CA LYS A 206 14.50 -22.06 18.56
C LYS A 206 14.99 -20.85 17.78
N VAL A 207 15.01 -19.69 18.43
CA VAL A 207 15.78 -18.52 17.98
C VAL A 207 17.20 -18.67 18.50
N LEU A 208 18.17 -18.88 17.59
CA LEU A 208 19.59 -19.04 17.92
C LEU A 208 20.26 -17.70 18.18
N GLY A 209 19.72 -16.63 17.65
CA GLY A 209 20.18 -15.27 17.87
C GLY A 209 19.40 -14.24 17.06
N ASN A 210 19.61 -12.99 17.43
CA ASN A 210 19.06 -11.83 16.76
C ASN A 210 20.13 -10.73 16.70
N THR A 211 20.45 -10.27 15.49
CA THR A 211 21.44 -9.21 15.29
C THR A 211 20.74 -7.99 14.72
N LEU A 212 20.90 -6.86 15.41
CA LEU A 212 20.30 -5.57 15.01
C LEU A 212 21.23 -4.81 14.08
N SER A 213 20.70 -4.26 12.99
CA SER A 213 21.39 -3.35 12.08
C SER A 213 20.68 -2.01 12.03
N PRO A 214 21.36 -0.87 12.18
CA PRO A 214 20.73 0.45 11.99
C PRO A 214 20.07 0.58 10.62
N LEU A 215 18.96 1.32 10.54
CA LEU A 215 18.32 1.66 9.27
C LEU A 215 19.30 2.48 8.40
N GLY A 216 19.40 2.13 7.11
CA GLY A 216 20.34 2.72 6.17
C GLY A 216 21.74 2.08 6.20
N THR A 217 21.86 0.88 6.77
CA THR A 217 23.13 0.12 6.77
C THR A 217 23.51 -0.26 5.34
N THR A 218 24.74 0.04 4.95
CA THR A 218 25.29 -0.31 3.62
C THR A 218 26.26 -1.47 3.67
N ASP A 219 26.92 -1.70 4.80
CA ASP A 219 27.85 -2.81 5.02
C ASP A 219 27.31 -3.77 6.09
N PHE A 220 26.91 -4.94 5.64
CA PHE A 220 26.35 -6.02 6.47
C PHE A 220 27.39 -7.09 6.84
N SER A 221 28.65 -6.95 6.46
CA SER A 221 29.67 -7.99 6.58
C SER A 221 29.80 -8.55 8.01
N SER A 222 29.90 -7.68 9.01
CA SER A 222 30.05 -8.09 10.42
C SER A 222 28.82 -8.81 10.96
N TYR A 223 27.62 -8.40 10.53
CA TYR A 223 26.35 -9.03 10.92
C TYR A 223 26.25 -10.43 10.31
N LEU A 224 26.56 -10.57 9.03
CA LEU A 224 26.45 -11.83 8.28
C LEU A 224 27.50 -12.86 8.76
N ILE A 225 28.73 -12.44 9.05
CA ILE A 225 29.77 -13.31 9.64
C ILE A 225 29.28 -13.92 10.95
N LYS A 226 28.71 -13.10 11.84
CA LYS A 226 28.15 -13.56 13.12
C LYS A 226 27.04 -14.58 12.94
N ILE A 227 26.14 -14.38 11.97
CA ILE A 227 25.06 -15.33 11.66
C ILE A 227 25.64 -16.65 11.14
N ARG A 228 26.62 -16.57 10.23
CA ARG A 228 27.27 -17.73 9.62
C ARG A 228 27.99 -18.62 10.65
N GLU A 229 28.61 -18.02 11.67
CA GLU A 229 29.29 -18.77 12.75
C GLU A 229 28.32 -19.62 13.56
N VAL A 230 27.06 -19.18 13.71
CA VAL A 230 26.01 -19.89 14.47
C VAL A 230 25.41 -21.06 13.68
N LYS A 231 25.45 -21.03 12.36
CA LYS A 231 24.93 -22.06 11.44
C LYS A 231 23.45 -22.39 11.69
N PRO A 232 22.54 -21.42 11.59
CA PRO A 232 21.11 -21.68 11.70
C PRO A 232 20.59 -22.52 10.54
N ASP A 233 19.44 -23.18 10.72
CA ASP A 233 18.72 -23.79 9.60
C ASP A 233 18.21 -22.70 8.63
N VAL A 234 17.73 -21.59 9.20
CA VAL A 234 17.16 -20.45 8.45
C VAL A 234 17.73 -19.13 8.99
N MET A 235 18.34 -18.35 8.11
CA MET A 235 18.54 -16.93 8.32
C MET A 235 17.26 -16.20 7.88
N VAL A 236 16.53 -15.65 8.84
CA VAL A 236 15.35 -14.81 8.54
C VAL A 236 15.81 -13.36 8.44
N ASN A 237 15.87 -12.87 7.23
CA ASN A 237 16.22 -11.49 6.93
C ASN A 237 14.97 -10.60 7.06
N LEU A 238 14.94 -9.73 8.06
CA LEU A 238 13.83 -8.85 8.39
C LEU A 238 14.06 -7.41 7.90
N THR A 239 15.15 -7.17 7.15
CA THR A 239 15.41 -5.86 6.54
C THR A 239 14.45 -5.59 5.37
N ALA A 240 14.35 -4.34 4.93
CA ALA A 240 13.48 -3.93 3.83
C ALA A 240 14.15 -2.82 3.00
N GLY A 241 13.66 -2.58 1.78
CA GLY A 241 14.16 -1.54 0.90
C GLY A 241 15.64 -1.72 0.57
N ASN A 242 16.39 -0.63 0.52
CA ASN A 242 17.82 -0.66 0.20
C ASN A 242 18.64 -1.56 1.16
N ASP A 243 18.24 -1.66 2.43
CA ASP A 243 18.92 -2.51 3.41
C ASP A 243 18.74 -4.00 3.06
N LEU A 244 17.56 -4.39 2.58
CA LEU A 244 17.31 -5.75 2.09
C LEU A 244 18.17 -6.06 0.86
N VAL A 245 18.20 -5.17 -0.11
CA VAL A 245 19.03 -5.33 -1.32
C VAL A 245 20.50 -5.49 -0.96
N ASN A 246 21.03 -4.66 -0.06
CA ASN A 246 22.42 -4.70 0.37
C ASN A 246 22.75 -5.97 1.16
N SER A 247 21.92 -6.36 2.11
CA SER A 247 22.12 -7.55 2.93
C SER A 247 22.06 -8.84 2.12
N MET A 248 21.09 -8.96 1.20
CA MET A 248 20.96 -10.12 0.31
C MET A 248 22.15 -10.26 -0.64
N LYS A 249 22.58 -9.15 -1.26
CA LYS A 249 23.76 -9.12 -2.12
C LYS A 249 25.02 -9.61 -1.38
N GLN A 250 25.23 -9.12 -0.16
CA GLN A 250 26.41 -9.50 0.64
C GLN A 250 26.29 -10.93 1.18
N ALA A 251 25.08 -11.38 1.57
CA ALA A 251 24.88 -12.77 2.01
C ALA A 251 25.32 -13.77 0.92
N VAL A 252 24.96 -13.52 -0.34
CA VAL A 252 25.39 -14.35 -1.47
C VAL A 252 26.89 -14.22 -1.75
N GLN A 253 27.46 -13.03 -1.63
CA GLN A 253 28.93 -12.86 -1.75
C GLN A 253 29.71 -13.67 -0.71
N PHE A 254 29.11 -13.87 0.49
CA PHE A 254 29.66 -14.76 1.52
C PHE A 254 29.30 -16.24 1.32
N GLY A 255 28.50 -16.59 0.32
CA GLY A 255 28.08 -17.97 0.01
C GLY A 255 27.10 -18.56 1.04
N MET A 256 26.40 -17.72 1.81
CA MET A 256 25.52 -18.17 2.89
C MET A 256 24.33 -19.00 2.39
N GLU A 257 23.86 -18.74 1.18
CA GLU A 257 22.79 -19.50 0.51
C GLU A 257 23.14 -20.98 0.27
N LYS A 258 24.41 -21.35 0.36
CA LYS A 258 24.89 -22.74 0.26
C LYS A 258 24.95 -23.45 1.62
N GLU A 259 24.89 -22.68 2.71
CA GLU A 259 25.07 -23.18 4.06
C GLU A 259 23.78 -23.21 4.87
N MET A 260 22.83 -22.31 4.54
CA MET A 260 21.53 -22.17 5.23
C MET A 260 20.46 -21.65 4.28
N THR A 261 19.22 -21.84 4.64
CA THR A 261 18.11 -21.18 3.94
C THR A 261 18.06 -19.69 4.29
N ILE A 262 17.89 -18.84 3.27
CA ILE A 262 17.61 -17.42 3.47
C ILE A 262 16.13 -17.17 3.16
N ALA A 263 15.41 -16.56 4.09
CA ALA A 263 14.00 -16.24 3.96
C ALA A 263 13.70 -14.94 4.70
N GLY A 264 12.47 -14.43 4.59
CA GLY A 264 12.06 -13.25 5.35
C GLY A 264 10.54 -13.10 5.43
N ALA A 265 10.08 -12.00 5.99
CA ALA A 265 8.67 -11.70 6.11
C ALA A 265 8.12 -11.15 4.80
N GLN A 266 8.63 -10.02 4.34
CA GLN A 266 8.13 -9.29 3.20
C GLN A 266 9.23 -9.05 2.16
N ILE A 267 8.85 -9.05 0.89
CA ILE A 267 9.68 -8.59 -0.21
C ILE A 267 8.81 -7.81 -1.21
N GLU A 268 9.38 -6.75 -1.76
CA GLU A 268 8.71 -5.95 -2.79
C GLU A 268 9.30 -6.22 -4.18
N LEU A 269 8.52 -5.92 -5.21
CA LEU A 269 9.01 -6.05 -6.58
C LEU A 269 10.16 -5.07 -6.88
N GLU A 270 10.17 -3.92 -6.21
CA GLU A 270 11.23 -2.91 -6.26
C GLU A 270 12.55 -3.49 -5.73
N ASP A 271 12.52 -4.20 -4.60
CA ASP A 271 13.68 -4.87 -4.02
C ASP A 271 14.26 -5.88 -5.00
N LEU A 272 13.39 -6.76 -5.53
CA LEU A 272 13.79 -7.78 -6.50
C LEU A 272 14.36 -7.17 -7.79
N ALA A 273 13.82 -6.06 -8.25
CA ALA A 273 14.32 -5.36 -9.44
C ALA A 273 15.72 -4.77 -9.21
N ALA A 274 16.00 -4.30 -7.98
CA ALA A 274 17.27 -3.70 -7.59
C ALA A 274 18.36 -4.74 -7.27
N MET A 275 17.97 -5.98 -6.92
CA MET A 275 18.92 -7.06 -6.62
C MET A 275 19.59 -7.60 -7.88
N PRO A 276 20.92 -7.94 -7.83
CA PRO A 276 21.54 -8.74 -8.86
C PRO A 276 20.92 -10.15 -8.87
N LYS A 277 20.97 -10.82 -10.03
CA LYS A 277 20.30 -12.12 -10.24
C LYS A 277 20.65 -13.15 -9.17
N GLU A 278 21.90 -13.19 -8.75
CA GLU A 278 22.44 -14.14 -7.78
C GLU A 278 21.86 -13.95 -6.37
N ALA A 279 21.44 -12.74 -6.04
CA ALA A 279 20.83 -12.40 -4.76
C ALA A 279 19.29 -12.58 -4.75
N ARG A 280 18.69 -12.87 -5.89
CA ARG A 280 17.26 -13.14 -6.02
C ARG A 280 16.96 -14.57 -5.61
N LEU A 281 16.68 -14.77 -4.34
CA LEU A 281 16.42 -16.10 -3.77
C LEU A 281 15.57 -16.00 -2.50
N GLY A 282 15.13 -17.15 -2.01
CA GLY A 282 14.46 -17.28 -0.73
C GLY A 282 12.94 -17.36 -0.81
N TRP A 283 12.34 -17.50 0.37
CA TRP A 283 10.90 -17.59 0.57
C TRP A 283 10.41 -16.35 1.33
N TRP A 284 9.36 -15.70 0.79
CA TRP A 284 8.91 -14.38 1.24
C TRP A 284 7.39 -14.26 1.16
N VAL A 285 6.86 -13.10 1.58
CA VAL A 285 5.47 -12.71 1.39
C VAL A 285 5.43 -11.44 0.55
N MET A 286 4.52 -11.39 -0.42
CA MET A 286 4.03 -10.14 -1.01
C MET A 286 2.62 -9.88 -0.51
N GLU A 287 2.24 -8.62 -0.27
CA GLU A 287 0.91 -8.26 0.21
C GLU A 287 -0.08 -8.03 -0.92
N TRP A 288 0.42 -7.91 -2.12
CA TRP A 288 -0.33 -7.87 -3.36
C TRP A 288 0.61 -8.24 -4.51
N TYR A 289 0.07 -8.90 -5.55
CA TYR A 289 0.87 -9.32 -6.70
C TYR A 289 0.20 -8.91 -8.00
N TRP A 290 0.97 -8.39 -8.94
CA TRP A 290 0.47 -7.80 -10.18
C TRP A 290 -0.04 -8.83 -11.19
N ASP A 291 0.40 -10.08 -11.16
CA ASP A 291 -0.01 -11.14 -12.08
C ASP A 291 -1.07 -12.04 -11.43
N GLN A 292 -2.32 -11.60 -11.53
CA GLN A 292 -3.50 -12.30 -11.03
C GLN A 292 -4.51 -12.48 -12.18
N PRO A 293 -4.27 -13.39 -13.13
CA PRO A 293 -5.03 -13.48 -14.39
C PRO A 293 -6.52 -13.78 -14.20
N ASN A 294 -6.89 -14.40 -13.08
CA ASN A 294 -8.29 -14.75 -12.77
C ASN A 294 -9.00 -13.71 -11.89
N GLN A 295 -8.29 -12.65 -11.48
CA GLN A 295 -8.87 -11.61 -10.63
C GLN A 295 -9.40 -10.47 -11.50
N PRO A 296 -10.71 -10.13 -11.39
CA PRO A 296 -11.30 -9.02 -12.15
C PRO A 296 -10.56 -7.70 -11.92
N HIS A 297 -10.51 -6.85 -12.93
CA HIS A 297 -9.96 -5.50 -12.91
C HIS A 297 -8.44 -5.39 -12.70
N VAL A 298 -7.72 -6.46 -12.32
CA VAL A 298 -6.27 -6.41 -12.12
C VAL A 298 -5.54 -6.10 -13.42
N ALA A 299 -5.91 -6.74 -14.53
CA ALA A 299 -5.28 -6.50 -15.84
C ALA A 299 -5.40 -5.03 -16.28
N ASP A 300 -6.58 -4.42 -16.09
CA ASP A 300 -6.84 -3.01 -16.44
C ASP A 300 -6.05 -2.04 -15.55
N PHE A 301 -6.01 -2.34 -14.24
CA PHE A 301 -5.20 -1.58 -13.29
C PHE A 301 -3.72 -1.63 -13.67
N VAL A 302 -3.18 -2.84 -13.92
CA VAL A 302 -1.78 -3.04 -14.31
C VAL A 302 -1.46 -2.30 -15.62
N ALA A 303 -2.34 -2.39 -16.63
CA ALA A 303 -2.15 -1.70 -17.90
C ALA A 303 -2.12 -0.17 -17.72
N THR A 304 -3.05 0.37 -16.94
CA THR A 304 -3.13 1.81 -16.66
C THR A 304 -1.93 2.28 -15.86
N TYR A 305 -1.56 1.55 -14.80
CA TYR A 305 -0.40 1.88 -13.97
C TYR A 305 0.89 1.93 -14.82
N LYS A 306 1.14 0.95 -15.69
CA LYS A 306 2.30 0.92 -16.57
C LYS A 306 2.44 2.16 -17.44
N THR A 307 1.34 2.76 -17.87
CA THR A 307 1.41 4.01 -18.65
C THR A 307 1.96 5.18 -17.85
N MET A 308 1.71 5.21 -16.53
CA MET A 308 2.18 6.25 -15.63
C MET A 308 3.58 5.96 -15.06
N ALA A 309 3.95 4.68 -14.98
CA ALA A 309 5.18 4.19 -14.37
C ALA A 309 6.31 3.89 -15.38
N GLY A 310 6.22 4.39 -16.61
CA GLY A 310 7.24 4.15 -17.65
C GLY A 310 7.38 2.67 -18.03
N GLY A 311 6.29 1.91 -18.02
CA GLY A 311 6.24 0.50 -18.38
C GLY A 311 6.48 -0.47 -17.20
N LYS A 312 6.83 0.02 -16.02
CA LYS A 312 7.00 -0.82 -14.82
C LYS A 312 5.65 -1.32 -14.32
N PRO A 313 5.51 -2.59 -13.91
CA PRO A 313 4.29 -3.09 -13.28
C PRO A 313 4.11 -2.51 -11.87
N PRO A 314 2.86 -2.51 -11.35
CA PRO A 314 2.60 -2.13 -9.98
C PRO A 314 3.11 -3.19 -8.99
N SER A 315 3.42 -2.76 -7.77
CA SER A 315 3.70 -3.59 -6.60
C SER A 315 2.57 -3.48 -5.57
N ALA A 316 2.75 -4.12 -4.39
CA ALA A 316 1.87 -3.93 -3.25
C ALA A 316 1.80 -2.45 -2.83
N ARG A 317 2.93 -1.73 -2.88
CA ARG A 317 2.99 -0.29 -2.60
C ARG A 317 2.07 0.52 -3.50
N SER A 318 2.08 0.21 -4.79
CA SER A 318 1.18 0.86 -5.76
C SER A 318 -0.29 0.64 -5.41
N TRP A 319 -0.65 -0.57 -4.97
CA TRP A 319 -2.00 -0.89 -4.55
C TRP A 319 -2.38 -0.17 -3.24
N PHE A 320 -1.46 -0.05 -2.27
CA PHE A 320 -1.73 0.68 -1.02
C PHE A 320 -2.08 2.14 -1.27
N GLY A 321 -1.29 2.86 -2.06
CA GLY A 321 -1.59 4.25 -2.41
C GLY A 321 -2.91 4.39 -3.15
N PHE A 322 -3.18 3.49 -4.09
CA PHE A 322 -4.42 3.44 -4.86
C PHE A 322 -5.65 3.16 -3.98
N ALA A 323 -5.60 2.08 -3.19
CA ALA A 323 -6.72 1.65 -2.37
C ALA A 323 -7.03 2.65 -1.25
N SER A 324 -6.00 3.24 -0.63
CA SER A 324 -6.17 4.20 0.46
C SER A 324 -6.89 5.48 0.01
N LEU A 325 -6.50 6.04 -1.12
CA LEU A 325 -7.14 7.26 -1.64
C LEU A 325 -8.60 7.00 -2.05
N HIS A 326 -8.88 5.84 -2.65
CA HIS A 326 -10.26 5.42 -2.93
C HIS A 326 -11.06 5.20 -1.65
N ALA A 327 -10.49 4.58 -0.61
CA ALA A 327 -11.17 4.35 0.66
C ALA A 327 -11.55 5.66 1.36
N ILE A 328 -10.64 6.64 1.40
CA ILE A 328 -10.92 7.99 1.91
C ILE A 328 -12.09 8.61 1.12
N THR A 329 -12.05 8.53 -0.20
CA THR A 329 -13.08 9.08 -1.09
C THR A 329 -14.43 8.42 -0.86
N MET A 330 -14.48 7.09 -0.78
CA MET A 330 -15.69 6.32 -0.53
C MET A 330 -16.29 6.67 0.84
N ALA A 331 -15.45 6.76 1.87
CA ALA A 331 -15.88 7.09 3.23
C ALA A 331 -16.45 8.51 3.30
N ALA A 332 -15.78 9.51 2.71
CA ALA A 332 -16.26 10.90 2.68
C ALA A 332 -17.58 11.04 1.91
N ASN A 333 -17.71 10.38 0.76
CA ASN A 333 -18.95 10.37 -0.03
C ASN A 333 -20.09 9.65 0.71
N LYS A 334 -19.82 8.56 1.42
CA LYS A 334 -20.79 7.83 2.26
C LYS A 334 -21.23 8.67 3.46
N ALA A 335 -20.31 9.35 4.12
CA ALA A 335 -20.57 10.26 5.23
C ALA A 335 -21.34 11.52 4.80
N LYS A 336 -21.23 11.91 3.54
CA LYS A 336 -21.68 13.22 3.00
C LYS A 336 -21.09 14.39 3.78
N ALA A 337 -19.87 14.26 4.28
CA ALA A 337 -19.19 15.20 5.15
C ALA A 337 -17.67 15.13 4.95
N LEU A 338 -16.97 16.15 5.43
CA LEU A 338 -15.51 16.23 5.42
C LEU A 338 -14.92 16.34 6.85
N ASP A 339 -15.76 16.38 7.87
CA ASP A 339 -15.27 16.31 9.23
C ASP A 339 -14.73 14.91 9.57
N THR A 340 -13.67 14.87 10.35
CA THR A 340 -12.93 13.65 10.65
C THR A 340 -13.80 12.56 11.26
N LEU A 341 -14.66 12.90 12.24
CA LEU A 341 -15.43 11.88 12.95
C LEU A 341 -16.46 11.20 12.04
N SER A 342 -17.17 11.98 11.22
CA SER A 342 -18.16 11.46 10.27
C SER A 342 -17.51 10.54 9.24
N VAL A 343 -16.33 10.91 8.72
CA VAL A 343 -15.60 10.10 7.72
C VAL A 343 -15.02 8.84 8.36
N VAL A 344 -14.45 8.92 9.55
CA VAL A 344 -13.99 7.77 10.34
C VAL A 344 -15.12 6.75 10.52
N LYS A 345 -16.30 7.22 11.01
CA LYS A 345 -17.45 6.33 11.20
C LYS A 345 -17.98 5.71 9.90
N ALA A 346 -17.86 6.40 8.80
CA ALA A 346 -18.22 5.86 7.48
C ALA A 346 -17.20 4.84 6.97
N MET A 347 -15.93 4.97 7.35
CA MET A 347 -14.85 4.07 6.96
C MET A 347 -14.83 2.77 7.77
N GLU A 348 -15.36 2.77 9.00
CA GLU A 348 -15.51 1.57 9.81
C GLU A 348 -16.37 0.51 9.09
N GLY A 349 -15.82 -0.69 8.93
CA GLY A 349 -16.47 -1.78 8.20
C GLY A 349 -16.55 -1.58 6.68
N LEU A 350 -15.84 -0.60 6.13
CA LEU A 350 -15.84 -0.34 4.69
C LEU A 350 -15.19 -1.52 3.95
N VAL A 351 -15.96 -2.15 3.07
CA VAL A 351 -15.49 -3.20 2.17
C VAL A 351 -15.09 -2.57 0.84
N LEU A 352 -13.92 -2.91 0.34
CA LEU A 352 -13.46 -2.43 -0.96
C LEU A 352 -14.18 -3.22 -2.08
N PRO A 353 -14.79 -2.54 -3.06
CA PRO A 353 -15.38 -3.21 -4.22
C PRO A 353 -14.28 -3.80 -5.13
N PRO A 354 -14.61 -4.79 -5.97
CA PRO A 354 -13.63 -5.56 -6.75
C PRO A 354 -12.67 -4.71 -7.59
N GLU A 355 -13.12 -3.58 -8.12
CA GLU A 355 -12.33 -2.65 -8.94
C GLU A 355 -11.28 -1.86 -8.15
N ILE A 356 -11.39 -1.86 -6.81
CA ILE A 356 -10.43 -1.21 -5.90
C ILE A 356 -9.67 -2.29 -5.11
N ALA A 357 -10.35 -3.35 -4.71
CA ALA A 357 -9.79 -4.48 -3.98
C ALA A 357 -8.65 -5.16 -4.75
N LEU A 358 -8.83 -5.42 -6.06
CA LEU A 358 -7.85 -6.00 -6.98
C LEU A 358 -7.20 -7.28 -6.44
N GLN A 359 -7.92 -8.01 -5.61
CA GLN A 359 -7.53 -9.27 -4.99
C GLN A 359 -8.78 -10.03 -4.53
N PRO A 360 -8.71 -11.36 -4.31
CA PRO A 360 -9.85 -12.11 -3.81
C PRO A 360 -10.26 -11.72 -2.38
N ASN A 361 -11.45 -12.20 -1.95
CA ASN A 361 -11.99 -12.08 -0.59
C ASN A 361 -12.34 -10.65 -0.13
N ASN A 362 -12.43 -9.67 -1.05
CA ASN A 362 -12.89 -8.31 -0.77
C ASN A 362 -12.34 -7.70 0.53
N PRO A 363 -11.14 -7.17 0.53
CA PRO A 363 -10.53 -6.51 1.69
C PRO A 363 -11.47 -5.47 2.32
N PHE A 364 -11.41 -5.36 3.64
CA PHE A 364 -12.25 -4.43 4.39
C PHE A 364 -11.51 -3.86 5.60
N TYR A 365 -11.89 -2.65 6.02
CA TYR A 365 -11.40 -2.06 7.26
C TYR A 365 -12.22 -2.56 8.44
N ARG A 366 -11.58 -3.24 9.38
CA ARG A 366 -12.23 -3.73 10.59
C ARG A 366 -12.57 -2.56 11.52
N ALA A 367 -13.83 -2.47 11.94
CA ALA A 367 -14.31 -1.32 12.72
C ALA A 367 -13.70 -1.21 14.12
N ALA A 368 -13.26 -2.32 14.70
CA ALA A 368 -12.83 -2.36 16.10
C ALA A 368 -11.41 -1.82 16.33
N ASP A 369 -10.56 -1.82 15.30
CA ASP A 369 -9.15 -1.39 15.38
C ASP A 369 -8.66 -0.66 14.13
N HIS A 370 -9.52 -0.47 13.13
CA HIS A 370 -9.23 0.21 11.87
C HIS A 370 -8.16 -0.47 10.99
N GLN A 371 -7.86 -1.76 11.26
CA GLN A 371 -6.98 -2.55 10.40
C GLN A 371 -7.71 -3.03 9.16
N MET A 372 -7.11 -2.85 7.98
CA MET A 372 -7.57 -3.54 6.77
C MET A 372 -7.24 -5.02 6.87
N ILE A 373 -8.23 -5.86 6.59
CA ILE A 373 -8.07 -7.31 6.48
C ILE A 373 -8.00 -7.65 5.00
N ALA A 374 -6.78 -7.90 4.53
CA ALA A 374 -6.44 -8.23 3.16
C ALA A 374 -5.71 -9.58 3.10
N ASN A 375 -5.44 -10.11 1.90
CA ASN A 375 -4.74 -11.39 1.74
C ASN A 375 -3.23 -11.20 1.75
N GLU A 376 -2.51 -12.29 2.09
CA GLU A 376 -1.08 -12.43 1.91
C GLU A 376 -0.78 -13.37 0.74
N PHE A 377 0.31 -13.10 0.03
CA PHE A 377 0.75 -13.86 -1.14
C PHE A 377 2.15 -14.47 -0.86
N PRO A 378 2.24 -15.51 -0.01
CA PRO A 378 3.51 -16.17 0.25
C PRO A 378 3.99 -16.95 -0.96
N GLY A 379 5.32 -16.97 -1.13
CA GLY A 379 5.94 -17.65 -2.25
C GLY A 379 7.45 -17.59 -2.23
N TYR A 380 8.05 -17.83 -3.38
CA TYR A 380 9.50 -17.86 -3.52
C TYR A 380 9.98 -17.09 -4.74
N VAL A 381 11.19 -16.59 -4.63
CA VAL A 381 11.85 -15.86 -5.72
C VAL A 381 12.32 -16.83 -6.79
N LEU A 382 12.06 -16.49 -8.05
CA LEU A 382 12.51 -17.24 -9.22
C LEU A 382 13.95 -16.85 -9.57
N SER A 383 14.90 -17.76 -9.33
CA SER A 383 16.33 -17.52 -9.55
C SER A 383 16.69 -17.25 -11.02
N ASP A 384 15.92 -17.80 -11.95
CA ASP A 384 16.06 -17.62 -13.40
C ASP A 384 14.98 -16.69 -14.00
N GLY A 385 14.14 -16.10 -13.14
CA GLY A 385 13.07 -15.20 -13.51
C GLY A 385 13.57 -13.97 -14.27
N GLN A 386 12.77 -13.54 -15.24
CA GLN A 386 13.00 -12.29 -15.96
C GLN A 386 12.02 -11.22 -15.47
N TYR A 387 12.53 -10.04 -15.18
CA TYR A 387 11.67 -8.94 -14.76
C TYR A 387 10.55 -8.69 -15.78
N PRO A 388 9.31 -8.56 -15.34
CA PRO A 388 8.83 -8.47 -13.94
C PRO A 388 8.47 -9.80 -13.27
N ASN A 389 8.60 -10.94 -13.93
CA ASN A 389 8.26 -12.27 -13.43
C ASN A 389 9.39 -12.83 -12.55
N LEU A 390 9.58 -12.23 -11.38
CA LEU A 390 10.67 -12.55 -10.46
C LEU A 390 10.22 -13.38 -9.25
N PHE A 391 8.91 -13.55 -9.06
CA PHE A 391 8.33 -14.19 -7.89
C PHE A 391 7.24 -15.18 -8.29
N HIS A 392 7.19 -16.31 -7.62
CA HIS A 392 6.12 -17.30 -7.72
C HIS A 392 5.27 -17.25 -6.46
N VAL A 393 4.02 -16.86 -6.62
CA VAL A 393 3.01 -16.94 -5.56
C VAL A 393 2.61 -18.39 -5.39
N ALA A 394 2.94 -18.98 -4.24
CA ALA A 394 2.67 -20.40 -3.96
C ALA A 394 1.27 -20.61 -3.33
N ASP A 395 0.76 -19.60 -2.65
CA ASP A 395 -0.56 -19.62 -2.00
C ASP A 395 -1.12 -18.19 -1.88
N ILE A 396 -2.42 -18.08 -1.65
CA ILE A 396 -3.10 -16.84 -1.27
C ILE A 396 -3.75 -17.10 0.10
N VAL A 397 -3.17 -16.53 1.13
CA VAL A 397 -3.62 -16.72 2.52
C VAL A 397 -4.62 -15.64 2.89
N PRO A 398 -5.90 -15.97 3.16
CA PRO A 398 -6.89 -14.97 3.55
C PRO A 398 -6.53 -14.29 4.87
N GLY A 399 -6.49 -12.96 4.88
CA GLY A 399 -6.19 -12.19 6.09
C GLY A 399 -7.09 -12.50 7.28
N THR A 400 -8.35 -12.89 7.02
CA THR A 400 -9.29 -13.33 8.05
C THR A 400 -8.85 -14.57 8.83
N THR A 401 -7.93 -15.37 8.30
CA THR A 401 -7.42 -16.59 8.93
C THR A 401 -6.16 -16.37 9.76
N ILE A 402 -5.48 -15.24 9.56
CA ILE A 402 -4.16 -14.96 10.16
C ILE A 402 -4.14 -13.69 11.02
N ALA A 403 -5.06 -12.75 10.80
CA ALA A 403 -5.10 -11.53 11.59
C ALA A 403 -5.41 -11.82 13.07
N LEU A 404 -4.68 -11.18 13.99
CA LEU A 404 -5.06 -11.17 15.40
C LEU A 404 -6.41 -10.49 15.58
N SER A 405 -7.17 -10.89 16.59
CA SER A 405 -8.31 -10.11 17.04
C SER A 405 -7.83 -8.79 17.67
N PRO A 406 -8.64 -7.73 17.67
CA PRO A 406 -8.28 -6.45 18.31
C PRO A 406 -7.88 -6.58 19.77
N ALA A 407 -8.48 -7.52 20.49
CA ALA A 407 -8.16 -7.81 21.90
C ALA A 407 -6.77 -8.46 22.06
N GLU A 408 -6.39 -9.38 21.14
CA GLU A 408 -5.07 -10.03 21.15
C GLU A 408 -3.97 -9.05 20.74
N ASP A 409 -4.27 -8.09 19.86
CA ASP A 409 -3.36 -7.03 19.41
C ASP A 409 -3.28 -5.85 20.40
N GLY A 410 -4.21 -5.80 21.36
CA GLY A 410 -4.19 -4.88 22.50
C GLY A 410 -4.79 -3.50 22.20
N CYS A 411 -5.57 -3.34 21.12
CA CYS A 411 -6.25 -2.08 20.79
C CYS A 411 -7.31 -1.72 21.85
N LYS A 412 -7.23 -0.48 22.34
CA LYS A 412 -8.19 0.14 23.29
C LYS A 412 -8.56 1.53 22.80
N MET A 413 -9.16 1.58 21.61
CA MET A 413 -9.50 2.83 20.93
C MET A 413 -10.62 3.58 21.67
N THR A 414 -10.45 4.90 21.80
CA THR A 414 -11.44 5.80 22.41
C THR A 414 -11.75 6.94 21.42
N TYR A 415 -13.03 7.33 21.39
CA TYR A 415 -13.50 8.43 20.54
C TYR A 415 -13.66 9.71 21.36
N PRO A 416 -13.57 10.89 20.71
CA PRO A 416 -13.93 12.13 21.37
C PRO A 416 -15.40 12.08 21.79
N THR A 417 -15.67 12.59 23.01
CA THR A 417 -17.02 12.71 23.59
C THR A 417 -17.78 13.87 22.99
#